data_873fefb53730e30c35484799803e5800
#
_entry.id   873fefb53730e30c35484799803e5800
#
_cell.length_a   1.000
_cell.length_b   1.000
_cell.length_c   1.000
_cell.angle_alpha   90.00
_cell.angle_beta   90.00
_cell.angle_gamma   90.00
#
_symmetry.space_group_name_H-M   'P 1'
#
loop_
_entity.id
_entity.type
_entity.pdbx_description
1 polymer ?
#
loop_
_entity_poly.entity_id
_entity_poly.type
_entity_poly.pdbx_seq_one_letter_code
_entity_poly.pdbx_strand_id
1 'polypeptide(L)'
;QFVVSPGLDEAIVQAAQTAGLAVYPGAVTAIGSDGAGRVTAVGSGVTGLHPGDRLALPAFGCLRSHVTLPAPMVCRIPDSLGIEQAAGLPVAYITAWYGLMELAHVKAGQTVLIHAASGGVGLAAMSICRRAGARIFATAGNDRKRALIREQGAELVMDSRSAGFAEEVMKATQGRGADVVLNSLTGELQELSLNLVRDGGTFIELGKSGVRPLGNLDNSLGTMRYFPVDLVVLGDTEPELMAGIFSRVIRDCAEGRLDLLPVRSFDIDDYNTAFRFMLATRHTVKIVLRWPG
;
A
#
# COMPACT_ATOMS: atom_id res chain seq x y z
N GLN A 1 16.36 -5.13 20.67
CA GLN A 1 16.87 -6.51 20.60
C GLN A 1 15.66 -7.43 20.42
N PHE A 2 15.68 -8.25 19.37
CA PHE A 2 14.58 -9.19 19.10
C PHE A 2 14.64 -10.34 20.10
N VAL A 3 13.52 -10.62 20.75
CA VAL A 3 13.32 -11.92 21.40
C VAL A 3 12.25 -12.63 20.58
N VAL A 4 12.70 -13.52 19.71
CA VAL A 4 11.83 -14.45 18.99
C VAL A 4 11.43 -15.56 19.97
N SER A 5 10.16 -15.81 20.12
CA SER A 5 9.69 -17.08 20.69
C SER A 5 9.85 -18.15 19.59
N PRO A 6 10.84 -19.08 19.66
CA PRO A 6 11.30 -19.81 18.46
C PRO A 6 10.23 -20.66 17.80
N GLY A 7 9.27 -21.19 18.55
CA GLY A 7 8.31 -22.14 18.00
C GLY A 7 7.08 -21.52 17.31
N LEU A 8 6.69 -20.32 17.69
CA LEU A 8 5.51 -19.66 17.11
C LEU A 8 5.83 -19.04 15.74
N ASP A 9 7.01 -18.48 15.59
CA ASP A 9 7.43 -17.86 14.33
C ASP A 9 7.60 -18.90 13.21
N GLU A 10 8.13 -20.08 13.50
CA GLU A 10 8.24 -21.16 12.50
C GLU A 10 6.86 -21.67 12.07
N ALA A 11 5.92 -21.85 12.99
CA ALA A 11 4.57 -22.27 12.68
C ALA A 11 3.82 -21.22 11.82
N ILE A 12 4.02 -19.94 12.10
CA ILE A 12 3.44 -18.83 11.33
C ILE A 12 4.05 -18.79 9.92
N VAL A 13 5.37 -18.92 9.79
CA VAL A 13 6.06 -18.98 8.50
C VAL A 13 5.58 -20.17 7.68
N GLN A 14 5.50 -21.36 8.28
CA GLN A 14 5.02 -22.55 7.61
C GLN A 14 3.55 -22.44 7.19
N ALA A 15 2.71 -21.85 8.03
CA ALA A 15 1.31 -21.58 7.68
C ALA A 15 1.18 -20.59 6.53
N ALA A 16 1.98 -19.53 6.52
CA ALA A 16 2.00 -18.55 5.44
C ALA A 16 2.50 -19.14 4.12
N GLN A 17 3.55 -19.97 4.15
CA GLN A 17 4.06 -20.69 2.99
C GLN A 17 3.03 -21.68 2.44
N THR A 18 2.40 -22.45 3.32
CA THR A 18 1.33 -23.39 2.97
C THR A 18 0.13 -22.67 2.36
N ALA A 19 -0.11 -21.45 2.82
CA ALA A 19 -1.16 -20.58 2.32
C ALA A 19 -0.80 -19.88 1.00
N GLY A 20 0.40 -20.09 0.43
CA GLY A 20 0.85 -19.44 -0.80
C GLY A 20 1.08 -17.94 -0.66
N LEU A 21 1.28 -17.44 0.57
CA LEU A 21 1.64 -16.06 0.80
C LEU A 21 3.08 -15.83 0.39
N ALA A 22 3.35 -14.76 -0.35
CA ALA A 22 4.68 -14.41 -0.81
C ALA A 22 5.62 -14.22 0.39
N VAL A 23 6.60 -15.11 0.51
CA VAL A 23 7.76 -14.95 1.38
C VAL A 23 8.86 -14.36 0.49
N TYR A 24 9.41 -13.21 0.86
CA TYR A 24 10.45 -12.57 0.05
C TYR A 24 11.69 -13.47 -0.07
N PRO A 25 12.25 -13.66 -1.29
CA PRO A 25 13.46 -14.44 -1.48
C PRO A 25 14.63 -13.86 -0.65
N GLY A 26 15.28 -14.70 0.14
CA GLY A 26 16.41 -14.30 0.99
C GLY A 26 16.06 -13.99 2.45
N ALA A 27 14.77 -13.80 2.78
CA ALA A 27 14.32 -13.66 4.16
C ALA A 27 13.34 -14.80 4.49
N VAL A 28 13.89 -15.98 4.77
CA VAL A 28 13.12 -17.21 5.04
C VAL A 28 12.11 -17.08 6.19
N THR A 29 12.15 -15.97 6.93
CA THR A 29 11.33 -15.73 8.13
C THR A 29 10.69 -14.34 8.19
N ALA A 30 10.72 -13.55 7.11
CA ALA A 30 10.25 -12.16 7.15
C ALA A 30 8.82 -12.02 6.62
N ILE A 31 7.83 -12.37 7.42
CA ILE A 31 6.41 -12.15 7.16
C ILE A 31 5.97 -10.85 7.85
N GLY A 32 5.03 -10.13 7.18
CA GLY A 32 4.56 -8.82 7.63
C GLY A 32 5.49 -7.70 7.17
N SER A 33 4.88 -6.64 6.66
CA SER A 33 5.57 -5.45 6.15
C SER A 33 5.15 -4.16 6.85
N ASP A 34 4.16 -4.26 7.72
CA ASP A 34 3.59 -3.17 8.51
C ASP A 34 3.50 -3.59 9.97
N GLY A 35 3.65 -2.66 10.88
CA GLY A 35 3.46 -2.91 12.30
C GLY A 35 3.21 -1.65 13.11
N ALA A 36 2.74 -1.86 14.31
CA ALA A 36 2.68 -0.83 15.34
C ALA A 36 2.85 -1.47 16.72
N GLY A 37 3.41 -0.74 17.66
CA GLY A 37 3.69 -1.27 18.98
C GLY A 37 4.12 -0.19 19.95
N ARG A 38 4.62 -0.63 21.11
CA ARG A 38 5.22 0.24 22.12
C ARG A 38 6.73 0.01 22.19
N VAL A 39 7.45 1.09 22.39
CA VAL A 39 8.89 1.02 22.64
C VAL A 39 9.13 0.29 23.95
N THR A 40 9.95 -0.74 23.92
CA THR A 40 10.39 -1.45 25.14
C THR A 40 11.80 -1.04 25.57
N ALA A 41 12.66 -0.71 24.61
CA ALA A 41 14.01 -0.21 24.87
C ALA A 41 14.48 0.67 23.71
N VAL A 42 15.42 1.58 23.99
CA VAL A 42 16.11 2.42 23.00
C VAL A 42 17.61 2.25 23.11
N GLY A 43 18.31 2.33 21.97
CA GLY A 43 19.78 2.34 21.95
C GLY A 43 20.35 3.63 22.55
N SER A 44 21.60 3.60 23.04
CA SER A 44 22.24 4.72 23.74
C SER A 44 22.40 6.01 22.92
N GLY A 45 22.35 5.90 21.56
CA GLY A 45 22.43 7.05 20.67
C GLY A 45 21.06 7.56 20.19
N VAL A 46 19.96 6.95 20.63
CA VAL A 46 18.61 7.34 20.21
C VAL A 46 18.11 8.48 21.10
N THR A 47 17.76 9.60 20.49
CA THR A 47 17.14 10.74 21.14
C THR A 47 15.68 10.89 20.75
N GLY A 48 14.86 11.44 21.66
CA GLY A 48 13.46 11.75 21.35
C GLY A 48 12.50 10.56 21.38
N LEU A 49 12.93 9.32 21.60
CA LEU A 49 12.09 8.15 21.83
C LEU A 49 12.31 7.60 23.24
N HIS A 50 11.24 7.13 23.88
CA HIS A 50 11.28 6.60 25.24
C HIS A 50 10.48 5.29 25.35
N PRO A 51 10.83 4.39 26.26
CA PRO A 51 9.99 3.25 26.61
C PRO A 51 8.55 3.68 26.90
N GLY A 52 7.58 2.96 26.33
CA GLY A 52 6.16 3.27 26.40
C GLY A 52 5.61 4.07 25.21
N ASP A 53 6.46 4.76 24.44
CA ASP A 53 6.03 5.48 23.24
C ASP A 53 5.33 4.54 22.26
N ARG A 54 4.25 5.03 21.65
CA ARG A 54 3.49 4.30 20.62
C ARG A 54 4.07 4.62 19.25
N LEU A 55 4.50 3.60 18.53
CA LEU A 55 5.14 3.75 17.21
C LEU A 55 4.45 2.88 16.17
N ALA A 56 4.36 3.40 14.95
CA ALA A 56 4.08 2.64 13.74
C ALA A 56 5.35 2.52 12.89
N LEU A 57 5.42 1.48 12.06
CA LEU A 57 6.63 1.15 11.31
C LEU A 57 6.32 0.40 10.01
N PRO A 58 6.99 0.74 8.91
CA PRO A 58 7.10 -0.06 7.69
C PRO A 58 8.38 -0.87 7.77
N ALA A 59 8.29 -2.18 8.00
CA ALA A 59 9.48 -3.05 7.98
C ALA A 59 9.11 -4.50 7.72
N PHE A 60 9.97 -5.21 6.99
CA PHE A 60 9.81 -6.63 6.80
C PHE A 60 10.00 -7.41 8.10
N GLY A 61 9.25 -8.49 8.23
CA GLY A 61 9.31 -9.34 9.42
C GLY A 61 8.60 -8.75 10.63
N CYS A 62 7.62 -7.88 10.43
CA CYS A 62 6.81 -7.30 11.51
C CYS A 62 5.91 -8.31 12.22
N LEU A 63 5.72 -9.51 11.66
CA LEU A 63 4.90 -10.53 12.30
C LEU A 63 5.70 -11.23 13.41
N ARG A 64 6.01 -10.47 14.46
CA ARG A 64 6.82 -10.87 15.62
C ARG A 64 6.37 -10.12 16.86
N SER A 65 6.67 -10.68 18.03
CA SER A 65 6.39 -10.02 19.31
C SER A 65 7.22 -8.75 19.51
N HIS A 66 8.45 -8.72 18.99
CA HIS A 66 9.37 -7.57 19.10
C HIS A 66 10.14 -7.35 17.81
N VAL A 67 10.37 -6.09 17.47
CA VAL A 67 11.13 -5.64 16.29
C VAL A 67 12.16 -4.60 16.72
N THR A 68 13.40 -4.72 16.26
CA THR A 68 14.43 -3.68 16.43
C THR A 68 14.67 -2.99 15.09
N LEU A 69 14.55 -1.68 15.05
CA LEU A 69 14.69 -0.87 13.84
C LEU A 69 15.52 0.38 14.13
N PRO A 70 16.16 0.96 13.11
CA PRO A 70 16.70 2.31 13.19
C PRO A 70 15.60 3.33 13.52
N ALA A 71 15.91 4.27 14.43
CA ALA A 71 14.93 5.27 14.86
C ALA A 71 14.28 6.10 13.73
N PRO A 72 14.96 6.43 12.63
CA PRO A 72 14.33 7.12 11.49
C PRO A 72 13.25 6.33 10.76
N MET A 73 13.22 4.99 10.91
CA MET A 73 12.23 4.13 10.25
C MET A 73 10.89 4.05 11.00
N VAL A 74 10.75 4.66 12.15
CA VAL A 74 9.54 4.57 12.96
C VAL A 74 8.87 5.95 13.08
N CYS A 75 7.55 5.96 13.25
CA CYS A 75 6.78 7.18 13.44
C CYS A 75 5.93 7.09 14.70
N ARG A 76 5.93 8.16 15.52
CA ARG A 76 5.05 8.24 16.69
C ARG A 76 3.59 8.25 16.27
N ILE A 77 2.78 7.48 16.99
CA ILE A 77 1.33 7.43 16.83
C ILE A 77 0.71 8.45 17.80
N PRO A 78 0.02 9.49 17.30
CA PRO A 78 -0.73 10.41 18.16
C PRO A 78 -1.80 9.69 18.99
N ASP A 79 -2.15 10.22 20.15
CA ASP A 79 -3.13 9.61 21.06
C ASP A 79 -4.52 9.46 20.43
N SER A 80 -4.86 10.33 19.48
CA SER A 80 -6.12 10.27 18.72
C SER A 80 -6.23 9.07 17.76
N LEU A 81 -5.11 8.38 17.46
CA LEU A 81 -5.07 7.27 16.49
C LEU A 81 -4.87 5.93 17.21
N GLY A 82 -5.76 4.96 16.99
CA GLY A 82 -5.66 3.61 17.53
C GLY A 82 -4.41 2.87 17.00
N ILE A 83 -3.80 2.03 17.85
CA ILE A 83 -2.56 1.31 17.48
C ILE A 83 -2.80 0.32 16.33
N GLU A 84 -3.94 -0.38 16.33
CA GLU A 84 -4.31 -1.33 15.27
C GLU A 84 -4.58 -0.61 13.95
N GLN A 85 -5.21 0.56 14.00
CA GLN A 85 -5.42 1.39 12.83
C GLN A 85 -4.08 1.86 12.27
N ALA A 86 -3.19 2.35 13.13
CA ALA A 86 -1.86 2.79 12.75
C ALA A 86 -1.01 1.67 12.13
N ALA A 87 -1.14 0.42 12.62
CA ALA A 87 -0.46 -0.74 12.05
C ALA A 87 -0.86 -1.03 10.60
N GLY A 88 -2.05 -0.64 10.17
CA GLY A 88 -2.55 -0.87 8.81
C GLY A 88 -2.13 0.20 7.79
N LEU A 89 -1.52 1.31 8.20
CA LEU A 89 -1.29 2.46 7.34
C LEU A 89 0.03 2.43 6.56
N PRO A 90 1.19 2.00 7.11
CA PRO A 90 2.50 2.36 6.58
C PRO A 90 2.68 2.03 5.10
N VAL A 91 2.82 0.75 4.74
CA VAL A 91 3.12 0.35 3.36
C VAL A 91 2.05 0.83 2.38
N ALA A 92 0.78 0.73 2.74
CA ALA A 92 -0.31 1.12 1.87
C ALA A 92 -0.26 2.62 1.50
N TYR A 93 -0.12 3.46 2.51
CA TYR A 93 -0.09 4.90 2.31
C TYR A 93 1.23 5.42 1.77
N ILE A 94 2.38 4.89 2.22
CA ILE A 94 3.69 5.30 1.69
C ILE A 94 3.75 4.99 0.20
N THR A 95 3.33 3.78 -0.22
CA THR A 95 3.28 3.39 -1.64
C THR A 95 2.41 4.34 -2.46
N ALA A 96 1.17 4.56 -2.00
CA ALA A 96 0.23 5.42 -2.72
C ALA A 96 0.70 6.89 -2.75
N TRP A 97 1.21 7.41 -1.64
CA TRP A 97 1.71 8.78 -1.56
C TRP A 97 2.93 8.99 -2.46
N TYR A 98 3.92 8.12 -2.35
CA TYR A 98 5.13 8.20 -3.16
C TYR A 98 4.79 8.20 -4.66
N GLY A 99 3.97 7.24 -5.09
CA GLY A 99 3.56 7.17 -6.50
C GLY A 99 2.78 8.42 -6.95
N LEU A 100 1.75 8.80 -6.22
CA LEU A 100 0.83 9.85 -6.64
C LEU A 100 1.36 11.26 -6.42
N MET A 101 2.02 11.52 -5.28
CA MET A 101 2.41 12.88 -4.91
C MET A 101 3.85 13.21 -5.25
N GLU A 102 4.79 12.26 -5.07
CA GLU A 102 6.21 12.51 -5.32
C GLU A 102 6.61 12.22 -6.77
N LEU A 103 6.06 11.14 -7.39
CA LEU A 103 6.42 10.77 -8.77
C LEU A 103 5.47 11.39 -9.81
N ALA A 104 4.16 11.28 -9.62
CA ALA A 104 3.18 11.76 -10.57
C ALA A 104 2.79 13.23 -10.37
N HIS A 105 2.98 13.78 -9.17
CA HIS A 105 2.59 15.14 -8.79
C HIS A 105 1.12 15.44 -9.08
N VAL A 106 0.24 14.55 -8.63
CA VAL A 106 -1.22 14.64 -8.86
C VAL A 106 -1.78 15.98 -8.41
N LYS A 107 -2.62 16.59 -9.26
CA LYS A 107 -3.26 17.90 -9.05
C LYS A 107 -4.76 17.81 -9.21
N ALA A 108 -5.46 18.81 -8.70
CA ALA A 108 -6.90 18.96 -8.87
C ALA A 108 -7.31 18.92 -10.35
N GLY A 109 -8.42 18.23 -10.64
CA GLY A 109 -8.99 18.08 -11.96
C GLY A 109 -8.32 17.02 -12.85
N GLN A 110 -7.17 16.47 -12.48
CA GLN A 110 -6.56 15.36 -13.22
C GLN A 110 -7.35 14.06 -13.03
N THR A 111 -7.37 13.24 -14.07
CA THR A 111 -7.99 11.91 -14.04
C THR A 111 -6.94 10.87 -13.62
N VAL A 112 -7.20 10.19 -12.51
CA VAL A 112 -6.34 9.11 -11.97
C VAL A 112 -7.09 7.79 -12.08
N LEU A 113 -6.54 6.84 -12.85
CA LEU A 113 -7.04 5.46 -12.93
C LEU A 113 -6.33 4.62 -11.88
N ILE A 114 -7.10 4.02 -10.96
CA ILE A 114 -6.59 3.20 -9.85
C ILE A 114 -7.06 1.76 -10.04
N HIS A 115 -6.15 0.84 -10.32
CA HIS A 115 -6.46 -0.58 -10.36
C HIS A 115 -6.47 -1.21 -8.96
N ALA A 116 -7.27 -2.28 -8.80
CA ALA A 116 -7.48 -2.95 -7.52
C ALA A 116 -7.82 -1.97 -6.37
N ALA A 117 -8.63 -0.95 -6.65
CA ALA A 117 -8.89 0.20 -5.78
C ALA A 117 -9.49 -0.16 -4.40
N SER A 118 -10.07 -1.34 -4.24
CA SER A 118 -10.61 -1.84 -2.96
C SER A 118 -9.56 -2.48 -2.04
N GLY A 119 -8.31 -2.60 -2.47
CA GLY A 119 -7.18 -3.06 -1.66
C GLY A 119 -6.59 -1.93 -0.80
N GLY A 120 -5.66 -2.26 0.10
CA GLY A 120 -5.08 -1.27 1.01
C GLY A 120 -4.44 -0.09 0.30
N VAL A 121 -3.56 -0.33 -0.69
CA VAL A 121 -2.94 0.75 -1.49
C VAL A 121 -3.98 1.50 -2.31
N GLY A 122 -4.96 0.79 -2.89
CA GLY A 122 -6.03 1.41 -3.67
C GLY A 122 -6.90 2.36 -2.85
N LEU A 123 -7.32 1.96 -1.64
CA LEU A 123 -8.09 2.82 -0.73
C LEU A 123 -7.27 4.03 -0.26
N ALA A 124 -5.99 3.84 0.05
CA ALA A 124 -5.08 4.94 0.36
C ALA A 124 -4.95 5.92 -0.82
N ALA A 125 -4.78 5.39 -2.04
CA ALA A 125 -4.70 6.19 -3.26
C ALA A 125 -5.99 6.99 -3.50
N MET A 126 -7.16 6.39 -3.30
CA MET A 126 -8.45 7.09 -3.41
C MET A 126 -8.55 8.23 -2.41
N SER A 127 -8.14 8.01 -1.15
CA SER A 127 -8.13 9.05 -0.11
C SER A 127 -7.21 10.23 -0.50
N ILE A 128 -6.01 9.93 -0.99
CA ILE A 128 -5.05 10.93 -1.48
C ILE A 128 -5.61 11.71 -2.67
N CYS A 129 -6.18 11.02 -3.66
CA CYS A 129 -6.78 11.64 -4.85
C CYS A 129 -7.96 12.55 -4.50
N ARG A 130 -8.86 12.13 -3.59
CA ARG A 130 -9.95 13.00 -3.09
C ARG A 130 -9.41 14.27 -2.47
N ARG A 131 -8.42 14.15 -1.60
CA ARG A 131 -7.77 15.30 -0.97
C ARG A 131 -7.12 16.23 -1.98
N ALA A 132 -6.53 15.68 -3.03
CA ALA A 132 -5.91 16.46 -4.12
C ALA A 132 -6.93 17.10 -5.07
N GLY A 133 -8.23 16.75 -4.97
CA GLY A 133 -9.27 17.19 -5.91
C GLY A 133 -9.18 16.56 -7.29
N ALA A 134 -8.56 15.37 -7.40
CA ALA A 134 -8.46 14.62 -8.65
C ALA A 134 -9.74 13.82 -8.94
N ARG A 135 -10.03 13.59 -10.21
CA ARG A 135 -11.08 12.68 -10.67
C ARG A 135 -10.62 11.26 -10.55
N ILE A 136 -11.40 10.40 -9.90
CA ILE A 136 -11.01 9.02 -9.61
C ILE A 136 -11.77 8.07 -10.51
N PHE A 137 -11.06 7.36 -11.39
CA PHE A 137 -11.51 6.19 -12.09
C PHE A 137 -10.92 4.96 -11.41
N ALA A 138 -11.74 3.94 -11.15
CA ALA A 138 -11.30 2.85 -10.29
C ALA A 138 -11.79 1.49 -10.78
N THR A 139 -10.96 0.45 -10.61
CA THR A 139 -11.37 -0.92 -10.93
C THR A 139 -11.36 -1.82 -9.70
N ALA A 140 -12.31 -2.77 -9.64
CA ALA A 140 -12.35 -3.82 -8.63
C ALA A 140 -12.99 -5.10 -9.17
N GLY A 141 -12.59 -6.26 -8.62
CA GLY A 141 -12.88 -7.57 -9.21
C GLY A 141 -14.25 -8.17 -8.90
N ASN A 142 -15.14 -7.53 -8.13
CA ASN A 142 -16.51 -7.99 -7.89
C ASN A 142 -17.45 -6.86 -7.46
N ASP A 143 -18.77 -7.12 -7.52
CA ASP A 143 -19.79 -6.09 -7.27
C ASP A 143 -19.70 -5.45 -5.89
N ARG A 144 -19.47 -6.24 -4.83
CA ARG A 144 -19.32 -5.73 -3.47
C ARG A 144 -18.13 -4.74 -3.37
N LYS A 145 -17.00 -5.10 -3.98
CA LYS A 145 -15.82 -4.23 -4.02
C LYS A 145 -16.07 -3.00 -4.88
N ARG A 146 -16.79 -3.14 -5.99
CA ARG A 146 -17.20 -2.00 -6.84
C ARG A 146 -18.15 -1.06 -6.12
N ALA A 147 -19.11 -1.59 -5.36
CA ALA A 147 -20.01 -0.75 -4.53
C ALA A 147 -19.20 0.06 -3.51
N LEU A 148 -18.26 -0.58 -2.78
CA LEU A 148 -17.40 0.10 -1.80
C LEU A 148 -16.63 1.26 -2.43
N ILE A 149 -15.94 1.05 -3.53
CA ILE A 149 -15.13 2.12 -4.14
C ILE A 149 -15.98 3.24 -4.74
N ARG A 150 -17.25 2.95 -5.12
CA ARG A 150 -18.21 3.97 -5.53
C ARG A 150 -18.62 4.84 -4.34
N GLU A 151 -18.93 4.22 -3.20
CA GLU A 151 -19.23 4.93 -1.95
C GLU A 151 -18.03 5.78 -1.47
N GLN A 152 -16.83 5.33 -1.78
CA GLN A 152 -15.58 6.05 -1.51
C GLN A 152 -15.29 7.18 -2.52
N GLY A 153 -16.21 7.52 -3.41
CA GLY A 153 -16.13 8.70 -4.28
C GLY A 153 -15.42 8.48 -5.62
N ALA A 154 -15.30 7.23 -6.09
CA ALA A 154 -14.89 7.01 -7.48
C ALA A 154 -15.97 7.47 -8.45
N GLU A 155 -15.59 8.31 -9.42
CA GLU A 155 -16.48 8.85 -10.46
C GLU A 155 -16.86 7.77 -11.49
N LEU A 156 -15.88 6.92 -11.86
CA LEU A 156 -16.10 5.79 -12.75
C LEU A 156 -15.59 4.50 -12.09
N VAL A 157 -16.44 3.46 -12.08
CA VAL A 157 -16.14 2.19 -11.41
C VAL A 157 -16.35 1.02 -12.36
N MET A 158 -15.27 0.28 -12.64
CA MET A 158 -15.20 -0.75 -13.67
C MET A 158 -14.75 -2.10 -13.11
N ASP A 159 -14.91 -3.17 -13.90
CA ASP A 159 -14.43 -4.50 -13.54
C ASP A 159 -12.93 -4.65 -13.89
N SER A 160 -12.10 -4.97 -12.87
CA SER A 160 -10.67 -5.18 -13.05
C SER A 160 -10.30 -6.50 -13.77
N ARG A 161 -11.26 -7.35 -14.03
CA ARG A 161 -11.07 -8.66 -14.70
C ARG A 161 -11.50 -8.65 -16.16
N SER A 162 -12.05 -7.56 -16.64
CA SER A 162 -12.54 -7.39 -18.00
C SER A 162 -11.71 -6.32 -18.71
N ALA A 163 -11.34 -6.57 -19.95
CA ALA A 163 -10.72 -5.57 -20.84
C ALA A 163 -11.63 -4.35 -21.11
N GLY A 164 -12.93 -4.46 -20.82
CA GLY A 164 -13.91 -3.39 -21.06
C GLY A 164 -13.63 -2.10 -20.32
N PHE A 165 -12.85 -2.12 -19.24
CA PHE A 165 -12.46 -0.89 -18.55
C PHE A 165 -11.73 0.10 -19.49
N ALA A 166 -11.01 -0.41 -20.48
CA ALA A 166 -10.25 0.44 -21.40
C ALA A 166 -11.19 1.31 -22.26
N GLU A 167 -12.24 0.71 -22.81
CA GLU A 167 -13.25 1.44 -23.58
C GLU A 167 -13.99 2.46 -22.71
N GLU A 168 -14.35 2.08 -21.48
CA GLU A 168 -15.05 2.97 -20.55
C GLU A 168 -14.20 4.20 -20.18
N VAL A 169 -12.89 4.01 -19.91
CA VAL A 169 -11.96 5.11 -19.65
C VAL A 169 -11.85 6.04 -20.87
N MET A 170 -11.63 5.49 -22.06
CA MET A 170 -11.50 6.30 -23.28
C MET A 170 -12.78 7.08 -23.56
N LYS A 171 -13.94 6.46 -23.39
CA LYS A 171 -15.24 7.13 -23.53
C LYS A 171 -15.41 8.28 -22.52
N ALA A 172 -15.13 8.02 -21.23
CA ALA A 172 -15.28 9.01 -20.15
C ALA A 172 -14.29 10.18 -20.27
N THR A 173 -13.14 9.97 -20.94
CA THR A 173 -12.13 10.98 -21.20
C THR A 173 -12.18 11.57 -22.60
N GLN A 174 -13.21 11.23 -23.40
CA GLN A 174 -13.37 11.68 -24.80
C GLN A 174 -12.14 11.37 -25.66
N GLY A 175 -11.58 10.17 -25.50
CA GLY A 175 -10.40 9.70 -26.23
C GLY A 175 -9.05 10.20 -25.69
N ARG A 176 -9.03 11.02 -24.64
CA ARG A 176 -7.80 11.61 -24.11
C ARG A 176 -6.96 10.64 -23.25
N GLY A 177 -7.61 9.70 -22.58
CA GLY A 177 -6.96 8.83 -21.59
C GLY A 177 -6.81 9.46 -20.20
N ALA A 178 -6.14 8.75 -19.30
CA ALA A 178 -5.91 9.17 -17.91
C ALA A 178 -4.60 9.96 -17.77
N ASP A 179 -4.59 10.95 -16.88
CA ASP A 179 -3.37 11.72 -16.55
C ASP A 179 -2.37 10.85 -15.78
N VAL A 180 -2.89 9.98 -14.90
CA VAL A 180 -2.08 9.06 -14.09
C VAL A 180 -2.77 7.70 -14.04
N VAL A 181 -2.01 6.62 -14.19
CA VAL A 181 -2.46 5.25 -13.96
C VAL A 181 -1.65 4.66 -12.81
N LEU A 182 -2.33 4.21 -11.75
CA LEU A 182 -1.75 3.44 -10.66
C LEU A 182 -2.07 1.97 -10.91
N ASN A 183 -1.08 1.22 -11.41
CA ASN A 183 -1.26 -0.14 -11.90
C ASN A 183 -0.85 -1.21 -10.88
N SER A 184 -1.63 -2.28 -10.84
CA SER A 184 -1.32 -3.53 -10.15
C SER A 184 -1.77 -4.76 -10.95
N LEU A 185 -2.17 -4.55 -12.21
CA LEU A 185 -2.55 -5.61 -13.14
C LEU A 185 -1.29 -6.14 -13.85
N THR A 186 -1.39 -7.33 -14.43
CA THR A 186 -0.31 -7.99 -15.17
C THR A 186 -0.80 -8.46 -16.53
N GLY A 187 0.13 -8.80 -17.44
CA GLY A 187 -0.17 -9.34 -18.76
C GLY A 187 -0.97 -8.38 -19.63
N GLU A 188 -1.93 -8.91 -20.39
CA GLU A 188 -2.72 -8.12 -21.35
C GLU A 188 -3.44 -6.93 -20.72
N LEU A 189 -3.93 -7.06 -19.48
CA LEU A 189 -4.62 -5.96 -18.81
C LEU A 189 -3.66 -4.84 -18.40
N GLN A 190 -2.39 -5.15 -18.12
CA GLN A 190 -1.33 -4.16 -17.91
C GLN A 190 -1.03 -3.42 -19.22
N GLU A 191 -0.91 -4.14 -20.34
CA GLU A 191 -0.69 -3.53 -21.66
C GLU A 191 -1.83 -2.57 -22.05
N LEU A 192 -3.08 -3.02 -21.85
CA LEU A 192 -4.24 -2.14 -22.05
C LEU A 192 -4.15 -0.88 -21.18
N SER A 193 -3.72 -1.03 -19.92
CA SER A 193 -3.62 0.09 -18.99
C SER A 193 -2.52 1.09 -19.38
N LEU A 194 -1.41 0.62 -19.95
CA LEU A 194 -0.35 1.48 -20.51
C LEU A 194 -0.90 2.37 -21.63
N ASN A 195 -1.72 1.80 -22.51
CA ASN A 195 -2.33 2.52 -23.65
C ASN A 195 -3.42 3.53 -23.21
N LEU A 196 -3.85 3.51 -21.94
CA LEU A 196 -4.79 4.46 -21.40
C LEU A 196 -4.13 5.72 -20.81
N VAL A 197 -2.82 5.74 -20.68
CA VAL A 197 -2.11 6.93 -20.23
C VAL A 197 -2.10 7.95 -21.37
N ARG A 198 -2.55 9.17 -21.09
CA ARG A 198 -2.49 10.24 -22.09
C ARG A 198 -1.04 10.61 -22.42
N ASP A 199 -0.84 11.29 -23.52
CA ASP A 199 0.45 11.84 -23.86
C ASP A 199 0.97 12.78 -22.75
N GLY A 200 2.23 12.61 -22.33
CA GLY A 200 2.82 13.30 -21.18
C GLY A 200 2.29 12.87 -19.79
N GLY A 201 1.43 11.84 -19.75
CA GLY A 201 0.91 11.29 -18.50
C GLY A 201 1.91 10.41 -17.74
N THR A 202 1.47 9.80 -16.66
CA THR A 202 2.32 8.99 -15.78
C THR A 202 1.72 7.62 -15.52
N PHE A 203 2.52 6.58 -15.70
CA PHE A 203 2.19 5.22 -15.30
C PHE A 203 3.02 4.84 -14.07
N ILE A 204 2.35 4.45 -13.01
CA ILE A 204 2.96 4.00 -11.76
C ILE A 204 2.71 2.50 -11.64
N GLU A 205 3.78 1.71 -11.63
CA GLU A 205 3.73 0.27 -11.56
C GLU A 205 3.96 -0.22 -10.13
N LEU A 206 2.96 -0.84 -9.54
CA LEU A 206 3.02 -1.46 -8.22
C LEU A 206 3.26 -2.98 -8.30
N GLY A 207 3.06 -3.57 -9.47
CA GLY A 207 3.24 -5.00 -9.70
C GLY A 207 4.70 -5.40 -9.54
N LYS A 208 4.94 -6.59 -9.00
CA LYS A 208 6.29 -7.19 -8.93
C LYS A 208 6.60 -8.07 -10.14
N SER A 209 5.58 -8.43 -10.91
CA SER A 209 5.69 -9.23 -12.15
C SER A 209 5.42 -8.36 -13.35
N GLY A 210 6.21 -8.51 -14.43
CA GLY A 210 6.03 -7.72 -15.66
C GLY A 210 6.53 -6.27 -15.55
N VAL A 211 7.34 -5.96 -14.55
CA VAL A 211 8.02 -4.65 -14.43
C VAL A 211 8.93 -4.45 -15.63
N ARG A 212 8.73 -3.37 -16.37
CA ARG A 212 9.58 -3.00 -17.49
C ARG A 212 10.86 -2.32 -16.99
N PRO A 213 12.04 -2.70 -17.50
CA PRO A 213 13.27 -1.95 -17.22
C PRO A 213 13.12 -0.50 -17.71
N LEU A 214 13.58 0.46 -16.92
CA LEU A 214 13.50 1.90 -17.23
C LEU A 214 14.13 2.29 -18.59
N GLY A 215 15.01 1.45 -19.16
CA GLY A 215 15.66 1.68 -20.46
C GLY A 215 14.92 1.10 -21.68
N ASN A 216 13.85 0.32 -21.48
CA ASN A 216 13.15 -0.40 -22.56
C ASN A 216 11.72 0.11 -22.82
N LEU A 217 11.43 1.35 -22.43
CA LEU A 217 10.21 2.01 -22.88
C LEU A 217 10.39 2.30 -24.37
N ASP A 218 9.82 1.43 -25.18
CA ASP A 218 9.79 1.57 -26.63
C ASP A 218 9.20 2.95 -26.97
N ASN A 219 9.76 3.59 -28.02
CA ASN A 219 9.26 4.87 -28.55
C ASN A 219 7.76 4.83 -28.95
N SER A 220 7.15 3.64 -28.95
CA SER A 220 5.71 3.43 -29.16
C SER A 220 4.82 3.98 -28.03
N LEU A 221 5.36 4.23 -26.82
CA LEU A 221 4.62 4.75 -25.67
C LEU A 221 4.62 6.29 -25.56
N GLY A 222 5.12 6.99 -26.55
CA GLY A 222 5.11 8.46 -26.64
C GLY A 222 5.95 9.13 -25.54
N THR A 223 5.43 10.20 -24.95
CA THR A 223 6.08 10.99 -23.89
C THR A 223 5.69 10.55 -22.47
N MET A 224 5.04 9.38 -22.32
CA MET A 224 4.60 8.85 -21.03
C MET A 224 5.80 8.62 -20.08
N ARG A 225 5.62 8.99 -18.81
CA ARG A 225 6.57 8.67 -17.74
C ARG A 225 6.18 7.36 -17.07
N TYR A 226 7.12 6.44 -16.91
CA TYR A 226 6.91 5.14 -16.27
C TYR A 226 7.75 5.02 -15.00
N PHE A 227 7.11 4.67 -13.87
CA PHE A 227 7.77 4.53 -12.58
C PHE A 227 7.39 3.21 -11.91
N PRO A 228 8.30 2.24 -11.81
CA PRO A 228 8.13 1.12 -10.92
C PRO A 228 8.33 1.58 -9.46
N VAL A 229 7.40 1.23 -8.60
CA VAL A 229 7.47 1.58 -7.17
C VAL A 229 7.90 0.37 -6.36
N ASP A 230 9.04 0.51 -5.66
CA ASP A 230 9.52 -0.45 -4.69
C ASP A 230 9.96 0.27 -3.40
N LEU A 231 9.23 0.01 -2.30
CA LEU A 231 9.53 0.66 -1.02
C LEU A 231 10.83 0.17 -0.37
N VAL A 232 11.35 -1.00 -0.77
CA VAL A 232 12.68 -1.45 -0.31
C VAL A 232 13.73 -0.53 -0.90
N VAL A 233 13.66 -0.34 -2.22
CA VAL A 233 14.57 0.58 -2.93
C VAL A 233 14.45 1.99 -2.37
N LEU A 234 13.22 2.49 -2.18
CA LEU A 234 13.00 3.82 -1.58
C LEU A 234 13.61 3.94 -0.18
N GLY A 235 13.43 2.93 0.67
CA GLY A 235 14.00 2.92 2.02
C GLY A 235 15.53 2.89 2.05
N ASP A 236 16.13 2.24 1.06
CA ASP A 236 17.60 2.13 0.94
C ASP A 236 18.22 3.39 0.30
N THR A 237 17.54 3.99 -0.70
CA THR A 237 18.10 5.10 -1.48
C THR A 237 17.69 6.48 -0.95
N GLU A 238 16.49 6.62 -0.42
CA GLU A 238 15.91 7.88 0.05
C GLU A 238 15.18 7.73 1.40
N PRO A 239 15.86 7.25 2.46
CA PRO A 239 15.23 6.94 3.75
C PRO A 239 14.57 8.18 4.40
N GLU A 240 15.14 9.38 4.22
CA GLU A 240 14.58 10.62 4.76
C GLU A 240 13.27 11.02 4.07
N LEU A 241 13.18 10.83 2.75
CA LEU A 241 11.94 11.04 2.01
C LEU A 241 10.86 10.07 2.49
N MET A 242 11.20 8.78 2.60
CA MET A 242 10.27 7.76 3.11
C MET A 242 9.78 8.09 4.52
N ALA A 243 10.67 8.48 5.43
CA ALA A 243 10.32 8.89 6.79
C ALA A 243 9.43 10.15 6.81
N GLY A 244 9.73 11.13 5.96
CA GLY A 244 8.92 12.34 5.77
C GLY A 244 7.51 12.06 5.29
N ILE A 245 7.37 11.19 4.29
CA ILE A 245 6.06 10.72 3.79
C ILE A 245 5.29 10.04 4.92
N PHE A 246 5.94 9.12 5.64
CA PHE A 246 5.30 8.36 6.69
C PHE A 246 4.80 9.25 7.83
N SER A 247 5.63 10.17 8.30
CA SER A 247 5.26 11.14 9.35
C SER A 247 4.07 12.02 8.93
N ARG A 248 4.04 12.44 7.67
CA ARG A 248 2.91 13.18 7.09
C ARG A 248 1.64 12.35 7.08
N VAL A 249 1.71 11.11 6.61
CA VAL A 249 0.57 10.19 6.54
C VAL A 249 -0.03 9.95 7.93
N ILE A 250 0.78 9.61 8.92
CA ILE A 250 0.30 9.37 10.30
C ILE A 250 -0.42 10.61 10.85
N ARG A 251 0.17 11.79 10.67
CA ARG A 251 -0.43 13.06 11.10
C ARG A 251 -1.74 13.33 10.35
N ASP A 252 -1.75 13.20 9.04
CA ASP A 252 -2.92 13.52 8.21
C ASP A 252 -4.08 12.55 8.46
N CYS A 253 -3.80 11.27 8.76
CA CYS A 253 -4.81 10.31 9.22
C CYS A 253 -5.33 10.64 10.62
N ALA A 254 -4.44 11.00 11.56
CA ALA A 254 -4.83 11.37 12.92
C ALA A 254 -5.70 12.64 12.98
N GLU A 255 -5.50 13.56 12.04
CA GLU A 255 -6.25 14.81 11.92
C GLU A 255 -7.46 14.71 10.96
N GLY A 256 -7.76 13.54 10.41
CA GLY A 256 -8.91 13.30 9.52
C GLY A 256 -8.77 13.91 8.12
N ARG A 257 -7.55 14.30 7.70
CA ARG A 257 -7.28 14.78 6.33
C ARG A 257 -7.09 13.64 5.32
N LEU A 258 -6.74 12.46 5.82
CA LEU A 258 -6.73 11.20 5.09
C LEU A 258 -7.59 10.19 5.83
N ASP A 259 -8.23 9.30 5.10
CA ASP A 259 -9.10 8.30 5.71
C ASP A 259 -8.28 7.22 6.41
N LEU A 260 -8.82 6.68 7.48
CA LEU A 260 -8.29 5.45 8.08
C LEU A 260 -8.67 4.26 7.19
N LEU A 261 -7.70 3.37 6.95
CA LEU A 261 -8.00 2.13 6.26
C LEU A 261 -8.82 1.21 7.17
N PRO A 262 -9.85 0.53 6.66
CA PRO A 262 -10.58 -0.45 7.45
C PRO A 262 -9.65 -1.55 7.94
N VAL A 263 -9.69 -1.88 9.22
CA VAL A 263 -8.87 -2.90 9.86
C VAL A 263 -9.75 -4.02 10.41
N ARG A 264 -9.30 -5.25 10.28
CA ARG A 264 -9.82 -6.39 11.02
C ARG A 264 -8.68 -7.04 11.78
N SER A 265 -8.83 -7.05 13.11
CA SER A 265 -7.84 -7.62 14.01
C SER A 265 -8.19 -9.05 14.38
N PHE A 266 -7.16 -9.87 14.55
CA PHE A 266 -7.21 -11.22 15.08
C PHE A 266 -6.15 -11.33 16.17
N ASP A 267 -6.38 -12.14 17.17
CA ASP A 267 -5.34 -12.48 18.14
C ASP A 267 -4.30 -13.39 17.47
N ILE A 268 -3.04 -13.31 17.93
CA ILE A 268 -1.95 -14.06 17.31
C ILE A 268 -2.22 -15.56 17.32
N ASP A 269 -2.89 -16.10 18.32
CA ASP A 269 -3.26 -17.51 18.40
C ASP A 269 -4.24 -17.92 17.29
N ASP A 270 -4.97 -16.96 16.71
CA ASP A 270 -5.90 -17.17 15.59
C ASP A 270 -5.27 -16.92 14.20
N TYR A 271 -3.94 -16.89 14.09
CA TYR A 271 -3.24 -16.59 12.84
C TYR A 271 -3.70 -17.42 11.63
N ASN A 272 -4.03 -18.69 11.84
CA ASN A 272 -4.57 -19.55 10.78
C ASN A 272 -5.90 -19.03 10.22
N THR A 273 -6.78 -18.51 11.08
CA THR A 273 -8.05 -17.92 10.68
C THR A 273 -7.81 -16.62 9.90
N ALA A 274 -6.88 -15.78 10.36
CA ALA A 274 -6.48 -14.55 9.68
C ALA A 274 -5.92 -14.82 8.27
N PHE A 275 -5.04 -15.82 8.12
CA PHE A 275 -4.47 -16.20 6.83
C PHE A 275 -5.52 -16.76 5.87
N ARG A 276 -6.41 -17.65 6.34
CA ARG A 276 -7.54 -18.13 5.51
C ARG A 276 -8.44 -16.98 5.06
N PHE A 277 -8.70 -16.02 5.94
CA PHE A 277 -9.48 -14.83 5.59
C PHE A 277 -8.78 -13.98 4.53
N MET A 278 -7.45 -13.81 4.61
CA MET A 278 -6.66 -13.12 3.62
C MET A 278 -6.69 -13.82 2.25
N LEU A 279 -6.49 -15.13 2.23
CA LEU A 279 -6.50 -15.96 1.02
C LEU A 279 -7.83 -15.98 0.29
N ALA A 280 -8.93 -15.84 1.01
CA ALA A 280 -10.26 -15.77 0.39
C ALA A 280 -10.42 -14.55 -0.56
N THR A 281 -9.45 -13.62 -0.60
CA THR A 281 -9.39 -12.44 -1.48
C THR A 281 -10.67 -11.59 -1.53
N ARG A 282 -11.62 -11.86 -0.63
CA ARG A 282 -12.92 -11.19 -0.55
C ARG A 282 -12.93 -9.99 0.40
N HIS A 283 -11.85 -9.82 1.16
CA HIS A 283 -11.72 -8.73 2.12
C HIS A 283 -11.41 -7.39 1.45
N THR A 284 -11.81 -6.33 2.12
CA THR A 284 -11.55 -4.92 1.77
C THR A 284 -10.96 -4.19 2.98
N VAL A 285 -10.28 -4.93 3.84
CA VAL A 285 -9.74 -4.46 5.11
C VAL A 285 -8.26 -4.82 5.21
N LYS A 286 -7.49 -4.09 5.98
CA LYS A 286 -6.16 -4.51 6.44
C LYS A 286 -6.34 -5.54 7.55
N ILE A 287 -5.55 -6.60 7.49
CA ILE A 287 -5.57 -7.68 8.51
C ILE A 287 -4.42 -7.39 9.47
N VAL A 288 -4.74 -7.33 10.75
CA VAL A 288 -3.79 -7.08 11.83
C VAL A 288 -3.81 -8.27 12.80
N LEU A 289 -2.63 -8.77 13.16
CA LEU A 289 -2.46 -9.74 14.22
C LEU A 289 -1.99 -9.04 15.48
N ARG A 290 -2.62 -9.35 16.61
CA ARG A 290 -2.34 -8.75 17.91
C ARG A 290 -1.59 -9.75 18.79
N TRP A 291 -0.49 -9.32 19.37
CA TRP A 291 0.15 -10.01 20.48
C TRP A 291 -0.51 -9.60 21.80
N PRO A 292 -0.61 -10.52 22.78
CA PRO A 292 -1.00 -10.13 24.14
C PRO A 292 -0.04 -9.08 24.66
N GLY A 293 -0.61 -8.06 25.34
CA GLY A 293 0.14 -6.93 25.90
C GLY A 293 0.96 -7.32 27.12
#